data_864d99baf62af8199d96d50cd6b5bd9c
#
_entry.id   864d99baf62af8199d96d50cd6b5bd9c
#
_cell.length_a   1.000
_cell.length_b   1.000
_cell.length_c   1.000
_cell.angle_alpha   90.00
_cell.angle_beta   90.00
_cell.angle_gamma   90.00
#
_symmetry.space_group_name_H-M   'P 1'
#
loop_
_entity.id
_entity.type
_entity.pdbx_description
1 polymer ?
#
loop_
_entity_poly.entity_id
_entity_poly.type
_entity_poly.pdbx_seq_one_letter_code
_entity_poly.pdbx_strand_id
1 'polypeptide(L)'
;LSAQTYDELISRAMSAVEADSLYQAESLFKKALQKEPANLRNALLFSNLGTIQRRMGKNKEALESYSLALNLTPYSVTMLLNRASLYLDMDYLDKAYVDYCNVIDLEAKNQEALQFRAYIYMRRRQYQDAKNDYQSLLEVVPGDKTARIGMAMVNQKLQRYRESLEEFNRLIVDYPKDVSLLKARAELEVEMNNLELALLDLESAA
;
A
#
# COMPACT_ATOMS: atom_id res chain seq x y z
N LEU A 1 43.70 -11.18 -12.33
CA LEU A 1 42.24 -11.16 -12.11
C LEU A 1 41.78 -9.72 -12.24
N SER A 2 41.09 -9.37 -13.34
CA SER A 2 40.56 -8.03 -13.55
C SER A 2 39.46 -7.77 -12.51
N ALA A 3 39.48 -6.57 -11.91
CA ALA A 3 38.44 -6.12 -10.98
C ALA A 3 37.09 -6.05 -11.73
N GLN A 4 35.99 -6.50 -11.10
CA GLN A 4 34.65 -6.43 -11.68
C GLN A 4 34.23 -4.99 -11.93
N THR A 5 33.61 -4.74 -13.07
CA THR A 5 33.05 -3.44 -13.43
C THR A 5 31.74 -3.18 -12.69
N TYR A 6 31.33 -1.92 -12.67
CA TYR A 6 30.02 -1.50 -12.16
C TYR A 6 28.88 -2.31 -12.80
N ASP A 7 28.87 -2.42 -14.14
CA ASP A 7 27.82 -3.17 -14.86
C ASP A 7 27.85 -4.67 -14.58
N GLU A 8 29.02 -5.27 -14.45
CA GLU A 8 29.16 -6.68 -14.07
C GLU A 8 28.60 -6.94 -12.66
N LEU A 9 28.89 -6.06 -11.71
CA LEU A 9 28.37 -6.16 -10.34
C LEU A 9 26.84 -6.05 -10.32
N ILE A 10 26.25 -5.14 -11.08
CA ILE A 10 24.78 -4.99 -11.18
C ILE A 10 24.17 -6.25 -11.81
N SER A 11 24.73 -6.74 -12.90
CA SER A 11 24.23 -7.93 -13.60
C SER A 11 24.24 -9.16 -12.67
N ARG A 12 25.31 -9.33 -11.92
CA ARG A 12 25.39 -10.40 -10.91
C ARG A 12 24.41 -10.22 -9.76
N ALA A 13 24.23 -8.97 -9.30
CA ALA A 13 23.25 -8.67 -8.26
C ALA A 13 21.83 -9.00 -8.70
N MET A 14 21.45 -8.63 -9.93
CA MET A 14 20.14 -8.95 -10.49
C MET A 14 19.92 -10.46 -10.62
N SER A 15 20.94 -11.20 -11.09
CA SER A 15 20.87 -12.65 -11.14
C SER A 15 20.71 -13.29 -9.76
N ALA A 16 21.37 -12.73 -8.75
CA ALA A 16 21.22 -13.18 -7.35
C ALA A 16 19.80 -12.93 -6.83
N VAL A 17 19.16 -11.81 -7.20
CA VAL A 17 17.75 -11.54 -6.87
C VAL A 17 16.84 -12.60 -7.49
N GLU A 18 17.02 -12.90 -8.77
CA GLU A 18 16.22 -13.92 -9.47
C GLU A 18 16.39 -15.31 -8.86
N ALA A 19 17.59 -15.62 -8.37
CA ALA A 19 17.89 -16.86 -7.68
C ALA A 19 17.49 -16.85 -6.19
N ASP A 20 16.82 -15.82 -5.72
CA ASP A 20 16.44 -15.61 -4.31
C ASP A 20 17.64 -15.62 -3.32
N SER A 21 18.84 -15.32 -3.83
CA SER A 21 20.05 -15.20 -3.02
C SER A 21 20.20 -13.77 -2.49
N LEU A 22 19.36 -13.39 -1.53
CA LEU A 22 19.18 -12.00 -1.10
C LEU A 22 20.43 -11.39 -0.45
N TYR A 23 21.14 -12.15 0.39
CA TYR A 23 22.41 -11.69 1.01
C TYR A 23 23.48 -11.41 -0.04
N GLN A 24 23.60 -12.28 -1.03
CA GLN A 24 24.54 -12.08 -2.14
C GLN A 24 24.15 -10.86 -2.96
N ALA A 25 22.86 -10.71 -3.28
CA ALA A 25 22.35 -9.55 -4.00
C ALA A 25 22.66 -8.24 -3.26
N GLU A 26 22.37 -8.18 -1.97
CA GLU A 26 22.69 -7.01 -1.13
C GLU A 26 24.18 -6.66 -1.19
N SER A 27 25.03 -7.64 -1.02
CA SER A 27 26.49 -7.44 -1.08
C SER A 27 26.95 -6.90 -2.44
N LEU A 28 26.43 -7.45 -3.53
CA LEU A 28 26.79 -7.05 -4.89
C LEU A 28 26.29 -5.63 -5.22
N PHE A 29 25.07 -5.25 -4.82
CA PHE A 29 24.59 -3.89 -4.99
C PHE A 29 25.43 -2.89 -4.20
N LYS A 30 25.79 -3.20 -2.96
CA LYS A 30 26.68 -2.36 -2.15
C LYS A 30 28.05 -2.17 -2.78
N LYS A 31 28.62 -3.23 -3.36
CA LYS A 31 29.90 -3.16 -4.10
C LYS A 31 29.79 -2.25 -5.34
N ALA A 32 28.69 -2.36 -6.10
CA ALA A 32 28.45 -1.50 -7.25
C ALA A 32 28.34 -0.03 -6.82
N LEU A 33 27.60 0.27 -5.77
CA LEU A 33 27.47 1.62 -5.22
C LEU A 33 28.81 2.21 -4.76
N GLN A 34 29.67 1.39 -4.18
CA GLN A 34 31.02 1.80 -3.79
C GLN A 34 31.94 2.02 -5.00
N LYS A 35 31.73 1.24 -6.05
CA LYS A 35 32.55 1.34 -7.27
C LYS A 35 32.35 2.66 -8.02
N GLU A 36 31.12 3.10 -8.13
CA GLU A 36 30.73 4.35 -8.80
C GLU A 36 29.74 5.15 -7.97
N PRO A 37 30.17 5.80 -6.88
CA PRO A 37 29.26 6.44 -5.93
C PRO A 37 28.52 7.66 -6.52
N ALA A 38 29.00 8.24 -7.62
CA ALA A 38 28.37 9.39 -8.26
C ALA A 38 27.53 9.02 -9.51
N ASN A 39 27.40 7.72 -9.82
CA ASN A 39 26.63 7.30 -10.97
C ASN A 39 25.13 7.60 -10.78
N LEU A 40 24.50 8.29 -11.72
CA LEU A 40 23.08 8.65 -11.66
C LEU A 40 22.15 7.41 -11.65
N ARG A 41 22.59 6.28 -12.19
CA ARG A 41 21.87 5.01 -12.14
C ARG A 41 21.75 4.44 -10.73
N ASN A 42 22.50 4.98 -9.77
CA ASN A 42 22.45 4.53 -8.38
C ASN A 42 21.07 4.74 -7.73
N ALA A 43 20.23 5.64 -8.25
CA ALA A 43 18.85 5.75 -7.80
C ALA A 43 18.11 4.41 -7.90
N LEU A 44 18.23 3.70 -9.03
CA LEU A 44 17.64 2.37 -9.21
C LEU A 44 18.31 1.31 -8.32
N LEU A 45 19.63 1.40 -8.16
CA LEU A 45 20.35 0.47 -7.29
C LEU A 45 19.91 0.61 -5.83
N PHE A 46 19.77 1.83 -5.32
CA PHE A 46 19.26 2.07 -3.98
C PHE A 46 17.81 1.57 -3.83
N SER A 47 16.96 1.78 -4.82
CA SER A 47 15.59 1.28 -4.80
C SER A 47 15.54 -0.25 -4.75
N ASN A 48 16.31 -0.92 -5.58
CA ASN A 48 16.42 -2.38 -5.59
C ASN A 48 17.00 -2.91 -4.29
N LEU A 49 18.05 -2.25 -3.78
CA LEU A 49 18.65 -2.60 -2.49
C LEU A 49 17.62 -2.49 -1.36
N GLY A 50 16.85 -1.41 -1.32
CA GLY A 50 15.78 -1.24 -0.33
C GLY A 50 14.75 -2.36 -0.39
N THR A 51 14.33 -2.75 -1.58
CA THR A 51 13.37 -3.86 -1.77
C THR A 51 13.93 -5.19 -1.27
N ILE A 52 15.20 -5.47 -1.54
CA ILE A 52 15.87 -6.67 -1.05
C ILE A 52 15.98 -6.66 0.47
N GLN A 53 16.40 -5.54 1.04
CA GLN A 53 16.51 -5.37 2.49
C GLN A 53 15.16 -5.55 3.19
N ARG A 54 14.08 -5.01 2.60
CA ARG A 54 12.71 -5.24 3.09
C ARG A 54 12.34 -6.72 3.10
N ARG A 55 12.63 -7.45 2.02
CA ARG A 55 12.39 -8.90 1.94
C ARG A 55 13.19 -9.68 2.97
N MET A 56 14.35 -9.18 3.38
CA MET A 56 15.18 -9.76 4.44
C MET A 56 14.75 -9.36 5.86
N GLY A 57 13.71 -8.53 6.00
CA GLY A 57 13.27 -8.01 7.28
C GLY A 57 14.11 -6.85 7.82
N LYS A 58 15.03 -6.32 7.03
CA LYS A 58 15.90 -5.19 7.39
C LYS A 58 15.21 -3.86 7.11
N ASN A 59 14.11 -3.59 7.81
CA ASN A 59 13.23 -2.46 7.47
C ASN A 59 13.89 -1.09 7.63
N LYS A 60 14.71 -0.89 8.65
CA LYS A 60 15.44 0.39 8.85
C LYS A 60 16.42 0.65 7.70
N GLU A 61 17.19 -0.34 7.33
CA GLU A 61 18.15 -0.26 6.22
C GLU A 61 17.42 -0.04 4.89
N ALA A 62 16.29 -0.71 4.71
CA ALA A 62 15.44 -0.52 3.53
C ALA A 62 14.93 0.93 3.41
N LEU A 63 14.49 1.54 4.52
CA LEU A 63 14.08 2.95 4.53
C LEU A 63 15.25 3.88 4.15
N GLU A 64 16.44 3.63 4.65
CA GLU A 64 17.62 4.40 4.28
C GLU A 64 17.91 4.30 2.79
N SER A 65 17.86 3.08 2.24
CA SER A 65 18.07 2.83 0.81
C SER A 65 17.01 3.52 -0.06
N TYR A 66 15.74 3.41 0.27
CA TYR A 66 14.67 4.12 -0.45
C TYR A 66 14.81 5.64 -0.35
N SER A 67 15.22 6.16 0.79
CA SER A 67 15.43 7.59 0.97
C SER A 67 16.63 8.10 0.15
N LEU A 68 17.70 7.33 0.04
CA LEU A 68 18.83 7.65 -0.83
C LEU A 68 18.43 7.63 -2.31
N ALA A 69 17.60 6.65 -2.70
CA ALA A 69 17.04 6.63 -4.05
C ALA A 69 16.23 7.89 -4.36
N LEU A 70 15.37 8.31 -3.44
CA LEU A 70 14.52 9.50 -3.58
C LEU A 70 15.31 10.80 -3.52
N ASN A 71 16.44 10.86 -2.82
CA ASN A 71 17.33 12.02 -2.88
C ASN A 71 17.88 12.25 -4.29
N LEU A 72 18.09 11.18 -5.05
CA LEU A 72 18.54 11.26 -6.46
C LEU A 72 17.39 11.48 -7.42
N THR A 73 16.22 10.92 -7.13
CA THR A 73 15.01 10.99 -7.98
C THR A 73 13.77 11.32 -7.15
N PRO A 74 13.61 12.58 -6.68
CA PRO A 74 12.59 12.94 -5.69
C PRO A 74 11.14 12.83 -6.22
N TYR A 75 10.95 12.76 -7.52
CA TYR A 75 9.63 12.70 -8.16
C TYR A 75 9.32 11.31 -8.75
N SER A 76 10.05 10.29 -8.35
CA SER A 76 9.76 8.91 -8.77
C SER A 76 8.55 8.37 -8.02
N VAL A 77 7.43 8.20 -8.72
CA VAL A 77 6.20 7.62 -8.15
C VAL A 77 6.47 6.22 -7.58
N THR A 78 7.17 5.37 -8.32
CA THR A 78 7.50 4.01 -7.87
C THR A 78 8.28 4.00 -6.56
N MET A 79 9.29 4.86 -6.43
CA MET A 79 10.12 4.92 -5.23
C MET A 79 9.36 5.51 -4.03
N LEU A 80 8.51 6.51 -4.28
CA LEU A 80 7.62 7.07 -3.25
C LEU A 80 6.64 6.01 -2.74
N LEU A 81 6.01 5.23 -3.64
CA LEU A 81 5.10 4.15 -3.27
C LEU A 81 5.81 3.06 -2.46
N ASN A 82 7.01 2.67 -2.86
CA ASN A 82 7.79 1.67 -2.15
C ASN A 82 8.10 2.13 -0.71
N ARG A 83 8.54 3.36 -0.55
CA ARG A 83 8.82 3.90 0.79
C ARG A 83 7.55 4.09 1.62
N ALA A 84 6.49 4.61 1.03
CA ALA A 84 5.20 4.77 1.69
C ALA A 84 4.65 3.44 2.22
N SER A 85 4.68 2.41 1.39
CA SER A 85 4.25 1.06 1.77
C SER A 85 5.07 0.50 2.94
N LEU A 86 6.38 0.73 2.94
CA LEU A 86 7.24 0.31 4.05
C LEU A 86 6.95 1.10 5.33
N TYR A 87 6.70 2.40 5.22
CA TYR A 87 6.26 3.20 6.37
C TYR A 87 4.95 2.66 6.96
N LEU A 88 3.99 2.23 6.13
CA LEU A 88 2.75 1.60 6.61
C LEU A 88 3.04 0.29 7.36
N ASP A 89 3.88 -0.56 6.81
CA ASP A 89 4.26 -1.83 7.46
C ASP A 89 4.89 -1.60 8.84
N MET A 90 5.58 -0.48 9.01
CA MET A 90 6.21 -0.08 10.26
C MET A 90 5.31 0.78 11.17
N ASP A 91 4.05 0.98 10.78
CA ASP A 91 3.07 1.84 11.47
C ASP A 91 3.50 3.32 11.59
N TYR A 92 4.33 3.81 10.67
CA TYR A 92 4.68 5.22 10.54
C TYR A 92 3.69 5.95 9.64
N LEU A 93 2.45 6.09 10.13
CA LEU A 93 1.32 6.59 9.33
C LEU A 93 1.56 8.00 8.79
N ASP A 94 2.16 8.91 9.59
CA ASP A 94 2.38 10.30 9.17
C ASP A 94 3.37 10.39 8.02
N LYS A 95 4.42 9.59 8.05
CA LYS A 95 5.43 9.54 6.98
C LYS A 95 4.87 8.89 5.71
N ALA A 96 4.10 7.81 5.86
CA ALA A 96 3.40 7.19 4.74
C ALA A 96 2.43 8.17 4.08
N TYR A 97 1.66 8.91 4.88
CA TYR A 97 0.73 9.92 4.40
C TYR A 97 1.41 10.96 3.50
N VAL A 98 2.55 11.49 3.94
CA VAL A 98 3.31 12.48 3.14
C VAL A 98 3.73 11.91 1.80
N ASP A 99 4.26 10.69 1.77
CA ASP A 99 4.68 10.05 0.52
C ASP A 99 3.49 9.78 -0.41
N TYR A 100 2.35 9.31 0.11
CA TYR A 100 1.15 9.12 -0.71
C TYR A 100 0.57 10.44 -1.23
N CYS A 101 0.60 11.51 -0.44
CA CYS A 101 0.22 12.85 -0.92
C CYS A 101 1.12 13.30 -2.08
N ASN A 102 2.43 13.09 -1.96
CA ASN A 102 3.36 13.43 -3.04
C ASN A 102 3.08 12.62 -4.31
N VAL A 103 2.72 11.36 -4.17
CA VAL A 103 2.31 10.55 -5.33
C VAL A 103 1.05 11.12 -5.99
N ILE A 104 0.05 11.50 -5.20
CA ILE A 104 -1.21 12.04 -5.73
C ILE A 104 -1.00 13.40 -6.37
N ASP A 105 -0.08 14.22 -5.87
CA ASP A 105 0.32 15.48 -6.50
C ASP A 105 0.95 15.25 -7.89
N LEU A 106 1.68 14.15 -8.06
CA LEU A 106 2.29 13.76 -9.34
C LEU A 106 1.31 13.02 -10.26
N GLU A 107 0.51 12.15 -9.69
CA GLU A 107 -0.47 11.29 -10.37
C GLU A 107 -1.78 11.28 -9.60
N ALA A 108 -2.69 12.23 -9.89
CA ALA A 108 -3.94 12.40 -9.15
C ALA A 108 -4.86 11.16 -9.13
N LYS A 109 -4.69 10.25 -10.09
CA LYS A 109 -5.48 9.02 -10.25
C LYS A 109 -4.71 7.76 -9.87
N ASN A 110 -3.60 7.88 -9.14
CA ASN A 110 -2.84 6.71 -8.72
C ASN A 110 -3.67 5.87 -7.74
N GLN A 111 -3.99 4.64 -8.16
CA GLN A 111 -4.91 3.76 -7.42
C GLN A 111 -4.36 3.37 -6.05
N GLU A 112 -3.09 2.97 -6.00
CA GLU A 112 -2.45 2.57 -4.75
C GLU A 112 -2.41 3.72 -3.74
N ALA A 113 -2.02 4.90 -4.18
CA ALA A 113 -1.94 6.08 -3.32
C ALA A 113 -3.30 6.51 -2.79
N LEU A 114 -4.34 6.51 -3.63
CA LEU A 114 -5.71 6.82 -3.20
C LEU A 114 -6.22 5.80 -2.17
N GLN A 115 -6.01 4.51 -2.43
CA GLN A 115 -6.43 3.43 -1.54
C GLN A 115 -5.79 3.55 -0.16
N PHE A 116 -4.48 3.70 -0.11
CA PHE A 116 -3.76 3.71 1.17
C PHE A 116 -3.84 5.05 1.89
N ARG A 117 -3.98 6.17 1.20
CA ARG A 117 -4.28 7.44 1.86
C ARG A 117 -5.67 7.40 2.50
N ALA A 118 -6.66 6.84 1.83
CA ALA A 118 -7.98 6.61 2.41
C ALA A 118 -7.91 5.75 3.68
N TYR A 119 -7.12 4.68 3.65
CA TYR A 119 -6.86 3.85 4.81
C TYR A 119 -6.27 4.66 5.98
N ILE A 120 -5.29 5.51 5.71
CA ILE A 120 -4.69 6.38 6.73
C ILE A 120 -5.73 7.36 7.29
N TYR A 121 -6.52 7.98 6.43
CA TYR A 121 -7.63 8.84 6.88
C TYR A 121 -8.62 8.11 7.79
N MET A 122 -8.96 6.85 7.47
CA MET A 122 -9.82 6.01 8.32
C MET A 122 -9.19 5.80 9.69
N ARG A 123 -7.90 5.47 9.76
CA ARG A 123 -7.15 5.30 11.01
C ARG A 123 -7.13 6.58 11.84
N ARG A 124 -7.10 7.73 11.20
CA ARG A 124 -7.13 9.06 11.83
C ARG A 124 -8.54 9.55 12.16
N ARG A 125 -9.56 8.78 11.85
CA ARG A 125 -10.97 9.17 11.97
C ARG A 125 -11.34 10.40 11.12
N GLN A 126 -10.61 10.64 10.05
CA GLN A 126 -10.89 11.69 9.06
C GLN A 126 -11.78 11.08 7.95
N TYR A 127 -13.02 10.80 8.32
CA TYR A 127 -13.91 9.96 7.50
C TYR A 127 -14.33 10.62 6.19
N GLN A 128 -14.55 11.92 6.20
CA GLN A 128 -14.92 12.62 4.96
C GLN A 128 -13.77 12.65 3.96
N ASP A 129 -12.54 12.83 4.44
CA ASP A 129 -11.34 12.76 3.59
C ASP A 129 -11.15 11.36 3.02
N ALA A 130 -11.36 10.34 3.83
CA ALA A 130 -11.33 8.94 3.38
C ALA A 130 -12.39 8.70 2.30
N LYS A 131 -13.61 9.20 2.49
CA LYS A 131 -14.70 9.09 1.53
C LYS A 131 -14.32 9.71 0.19
N ASN A 132 -13.72 10.88 0.20
CA ASN A 132 -13.29 11.56 -1.02
C ASN A 132 -12.26 10.73 -1.80
N ASP A 133 -11.29 10.12 -1.11
CA ASP A 133 -10.30 9.27 -1.76
C ASP A 133 -10.89 7.97 -2.32
N TYR A 134 -11.82 7.33 -1.60
CA TYR A 134 -12.52 6.15 -2.11
C TYR A 134 -13.41 6.50 -3.32
N GLN A 135 -14.07 7.65 -3.31
CA GLN A 135 -14.82 8.12 -4.47
C GLN A 135 -13.93 8.32 -5.69
N SER A 136 -12.78 8.98 -5.49
CA SER A 136 -11.79 9.16 -6.57
C SER A 136 -11.29 7.83 -7.11
N LEU A 137 -11.06 6.85 -6.24
CA LEU A 137 -10.66 5.50 -6.65
C LEU A 137 -11.76 4.82 -7.48
N LEU A 138 -13.04 4.96 -7.11
CA LEU A 138 -14.17 4.41 -7.87
C LEU A 138 -14.37 5.10 -9.23
N GLU A 139 -13.97 6.35 -9.37
CA GLU A 139 -13.95 7.04 -10.67
C GLU A 139 -12.89 6.42 -11.60
N VAL A 140 -11.76 5.97 -11.05
CA VAL A 140 -10.68 5.32 -11.81
C VAL A 140 -11.03 3.87 -12.13
N VAL A 141 -11.51 3.13 -11.13
CA VAL A 141 -11.87 1.71 -11.23
C VAL A 141 -13.30 1.52 -10.73
N PRO A 142 -14.31 1.72 -11.59
CA PRO A 142 -15.71 1.47 -11.22
C PRO A 142 -15.89 0.02 -10.74
N GLY A 143 -16.47 -0.15 -9.58
CA GLY A 143 -16.70 -1.47 -9.01
C GLY A 143 -15.52 -2.05 -8.22
N ASP A 144 -14.43 -1.30 -8.01
CA ASP A 144 -13.31 -1.76 -7.16
C ASP A 144 -13.81 -2.22 -5.80
N LYS A 145 -13.54 -3.48 -5.45
CA LYS A 145 -14.03 -4.09 -4.21
C LYS A 145 -13.57 -3.35 -2.96
N THR A 146 -12.29 -3.03 -2.89
CA THR A 146 -11.69 -2.34 -1.73
C THR A 146 -12.33 -0.96 -1.53
N ALA A 147 -12.51 -0.19 -2.61
CA ALA A 147 -13.12 1.13 -2.53
C ALA A 147 -14.62 1.06 -2.15
N ARG A 148 -15.34 0.07 -2.66
CA ARG A 148 -16.75 -0.16 -2.31
C ARG A 148 -16.91 -0.51 -0.83
N ILE A 149 -16.05 -1.40 -0.31
CA ILE A 149 -16.02 -1.73 1.12
C ILE A 149 -15.68 -0.49 1.94
N GLY A 150 -14.68 0.26 1.49
CA GLY A 150 -14.28 1.52 2.13
C GLY A 150 -15.43 2.52 2.22
N MET A 151 -16.19 2.69 1.14
CA MET A 151 -17.37 3.57 1.11
C MET A 151 -18.44 3.12 2.10
N ALA A 152 -18.73 1.82 2.14
CA ALA A 152 -19.70 1.28 3.10
C ALA A 152 -19.27 1.54 4.54
N MET A 153 -18.01 1.30 4.85
CA MET A 153 -17.45 1.53 6.19
C MET A 153 -17.42 3.01 6.57
N VAL A 154 -17.05 3.88 5.65
CA VAL A 154 -17.05 5.33 5.87
C VAL A 154 -18.46 5.83 6.14
N ASN A 155 -19.44 5.40 5.35
CA ASN A 155 -20.83 5.80 5.56
C ASN A 155 -21.34 5.35 6.94
N GLN A 156 -20.96 4.15 7.39
CA GLN A 156 -21.25 3.70 8.74
C GLN A 156 -20.65 4.63 9.80
N LYS A 157 -19.39 5.00 9.67
CA LYS A 157 -18.71 5.93 10.59
C LYS A 157 -19.29 7.34 10.58
N LEU A 158 -19.82 7.78 9.44
CA LEU A 158 -20.54 9.05 9.28
C LEU A 158 -22.01 8.95 9.71
N GLN A 159 -22.44 7.81 10.27
CA GLN A 159 -23.81 7.54 10.67
C GLN A 159 -24.81 7.57 9.51
N ARG A 160 -24.35 7.39 8.29
CA ARG A 160 -25.19 7.22 7.10
C ARG A 160 -25.51 5.74 6.92
N TYR A 161 -26.23 5.20 7.88
CA TYR A 161 -26.46 3.76 8.03
C TYR A 161 -27.20 3.16 6.85
N ARG A 162 -28.18 3.87 6.29
CA ARG A 162 -28.96 3.40 5.15
C ARG A 162 -28.07 3.21 3.91
N GLU A 163 -27.27 4.22 3.60
CA GLU A 163 -26.34 4.15 2.46
C GLU A 163 -25.29 3.05 2.65
N SER A 164 -24.79 2.90 3.88
CA SER A 164 -23.87 1.83 4.24
C SER A 164 -24.49 0.44 4.04
N LEU A 165 -25.71 0.26 4.54
CA LEU A 165 -26.44 -1.02 4.40
C LEU A 165 -26.71 -1.37 2.94
N GLU A 166 -27.15 -0.42 2.14
CA GLU A 166 -27.39 -0.62 0.69
C GLU A 166 -26.11 -1.08 -0.01
N GLU A 167 -24.96 -0.51 0.30
CA GLU A 167 -23.69 -0.90 -0.29
C GLU A 167 -23.23 -2.29 0.19
N PHE A 168 -23.35 -2.60 1.48
CA PHE A 168 -23.06 -3.96 1.97
C PHE A 168 -23.97 -5.01 1.32
N ASN A 169 -25.25 -4.70 1.14
CA ASN A 169 -26.18 -5.61 0.47
C ASN A 169 -25.74 -5.90 -0.97
N ARG A 170 -25.34 -4.87 -1.73
CA ARG A 170 -24.80 -5.03 -3.09
C ARG A 170 -23.50 -5.83 -3.10
N LEU A 171 -22.59 -5.55 -2.20
CA LEU A 171 -21.33 -6.28 -2.07
C LEU A 171 -21.53 -7.76 -1.77
N ILE A 172 -22.48 -8.10 -0.91
CA ILE A 172 -22.79 -9.50 -0.58
C ILE A 172 -23.40 -10.24 -1.77
N VAL A 173 -24.20 -9.56 -2.59
CA VAL A 173 -24.72 -10.14 -3.85
C VAL A 173 -23.55 -10.44 -4.81
N ASP A 174 -22.60 -9.53 -4.94
CA ASP A 174 -21.46 -9.69 -5.84
C ASP A 174 -20.42 -10.68 -5.31
N TYR A 175 -20.26 -10.75 -3.99
CA TYR A 175 -19.27 -11.60 -3.30
C TYR A 175 -19.92 -12.47 -2.22
N PRO A 176 -20.80 -13.41 -2.58
CA PRO A 176 -21.65 -14.14 -1.62
C PRO A 176 -20.87 -15.07 -0.69
N LYS A 177 -19.63 -15.41 -1.03
CA LYS A 177 -18.76 -16.28 -0.21
C LYS A 177 -17.84 -15.51 0.73
N ASP A 178 -17.86 -14.18 0.70
CA ASP A 178 -17.02 -13.36 1.55
C ASP A 178 -17.65 -13.20 2.94
N VAL A 179 -17.21 -14.03 3.86
CA VAL A 179 -17.69 -14.04 5.25
C VAL A 179 -17.44 -12.69 5.95
N SER A 180 -16.39 -11.98 5.60
CA SER A 180 -16.08 -10.68 6.19
C SER A 180 -17.16 -9.63 5.93
N LEU A 181 -17.81 -9.69 4.77
CA LEU A 181 -18.93 -8.80 4.41
C LEU A 181 -20.17 -9.08 5.25
N LEU A 182 -20.48 -10.35 5.51
CA LEU A 182 -21.59 -10.74 6.37
C LEU A 182 -21.38 -10.25 7.82
N LYS A 183 -20.16 -10.40 8.32
CA LYS A 183 -19.78 -9.88 9.64
C LYS A 183 -19.87 -8.36 9.70
N ALA A 184 -19.38 -7.66 8.70
CA ALA A 184 -19.43 -6.20 8.64
C ALA A 184 -20.89 -5.70 8.61
N ARG A 185 -21.76 -6.35 7.82
CA ARG A 185 -23.18 -6.01 7.78
C ARG A 185 -23.86 -6.30 9.13
N ALA A 186 -23.52 -7.41 9.79
CA ALA A 186 -24.05 -7.72 11.11
C ALA A 186 -23.67 -6.64 12.15
N GLU A 187 -22.45 -6.15 12.13
CA GLU A 187 -22.02 -5.05 13.01
C GLU A 187 -22.83 -3.77 12.75
N LEU A 188 -23.06 -3.44 11.50
CA LEU A 188 -23.90 -2.30 11.11
C LEU A 188 -25.33 -2.47 11.61
N GLU A 189 -25.92 -3.65 11.43
CA GLU A 189 -27.29 -3.94 11.85
C GLU A 189 -27.45 -3.87 13.37
N VAL A 190 -26.43 -4.27 14.14
CA VAL A 190 -26.39 -4.07 15.58
C VAL A 190 -26.42 -2.57 15.93
N GLU A 191 -25.63 -1.74 15.26
CA GLU A 191 -25.66 -0.29 15.45
C GLU A 191 -27.02 0.32 15.12
N MET A 192 -27.73 -0.26 14.16
CA MET A 192 -29.07 0.17 13.75
C MET A 192 -30.19 -0.43 14.62
N ASN A 193 -29.86 -1.18 15.65
CA ASN A 193 -30.79 -1.98 16.47
C ASN A 193 -31.57 -3.08 15.70
N ASN A 194 -31.06 -3.55 14.58
CA ASN A 194 -31.63 -4.65 13.80
C ASN A 194 -31.04 -6.00 14.23
N LEU A 195 -31.24 -6.37 15.50
CA LEU A 195 -30.59 -7.53 16.10
C LEU A 195 -30.92 -8.87 15.44
N GLU A 196 -32.15 -9.04 14.97
CA GLU A 196 -32.57 -10.28 14.28
C GLU A 196 -31.82 -10.49 12.97
N LEU A 197 -31.67 -9.42 12.16
CA LEU A 197 -30.91 -9.47 10.90
C LEU A 197 -29.43 -9.69 11.15
N ALA A 198 -28.87 -9.06 12.20
CA ALA A 198 -27.49 -9.27 12.61
C ALA A 198 -27.22 -10.72 12.99
N LEU A 199 -28.12 -11.36 13.73
CA LEU A 199 -28.02 -12.78 14.10
C LEU A 199 -28.01 -13.68 12.87
N LEU A 200 -28.92 -13.44 11.92
CA LEU A 200 -28.98 -14.20 10.66
C LEU A 200 -27.68 -14.07 9.86
N ASP A 201 -27.09 -12.89 9.79
CA ASP A 201 -25.82 -12.68 9.10
C ASP A 201 -24.66 -13.40 9.77
N LEU A 202 -24.61 -13.40 11.11
CA LEU A 202 -23.60 -14.12 11.88
C LEU A 202 -23.73 -15.64 11.73
N GLU A 203 -24.94 -16.16 11.72
CA GLU A 203 -25.21 -17.58 11.48
C GLU A 203 -24.79 -17.99 10.06
N SER A 204 -25.04 -17.16 9.05
CA SER A 204 -24.63 -17.39 7.67
C SER A 204 -23.11 -17.34 7.50
N ALA A 205 -22.40 -16.60 8.35
CA ALA A 205 -20.94 -16.48 8.35
C ALA A 205 -20.22 -17.64 9.05
N ALA A 206 -20.94 -18.41 9.84
CA ALA A 206 -20.39 -19.52 10.63
C ALA A 206 -19.95 -20.73 9.77
#